data_9eede14f27989fca259c3e15a94e03e7
#
_entry.id   9eede14f27989fca259c3e15a94e03e7
#
_cell.length_a   1.000
_cell.length_b   1.000
_cell.length_c   1.000
_cell.angle_alpha   90.00
_cell.angle_beta   90.00
_cell.angle_gamma   90.00
#
_symmetry.space_group_name_H-M   'P 1'
#
loop_
_entity.id
_entity.type
_entity.pdbx_description
1 polymer ?
#
loop_
_entity_poly.entity_id
_entity_poly.type
_entity_poly.pdbx_seq_one_letter_code
_entity_poly.pdbx_strand_id
1 'polypeptide(L)'
;MEDFLEIAGNKYRSRLIVGTGKYKDFAETKRAIEVSGADIVTVAVRRVNITDPNKENLLDYLDPKKYTILPNTAGCYNADDAVRTCRLAREAGVGKLVKLEVIGDDKTLFPDIPATLEAAKILVKEGFIVLPYINDDPITAKKLEDIGCAAVMPLAAPIGSGLGIRNPYNILIILEYARVPVIVDAGVGTASDAAIAMEMGCHGVLMNTAIASAKDPILMAEAMREGVEAGRKAFLAGRIPKKLYAAASSPLDEMLN
;
A
#
# COMPACT_ATOMS: atom_id res chain seq x y z
N MET A 1 -1.51 6.43 23.62
CA MET A 1 -2.63 6.03 22.73
C MET A 1 -2.04 5.10 21.69
N GLU A 2 -2.59 3.92 21.49
CA GLU A 2 -2.09 3.02 20.45
C GLU A 2 -2.41 3.59 19.07
N ASP A 3 -1.42 3.60 18.17
CA ASP A 3 -1.50 4.20 16.82
C ASP A 3 -1.71 3.11 15.77
N PHE A 4 -2.96 2.80 15.44
CA PHE A 4 -3.33 1.79 14.45
C PHE A 4 -3.56 2.38 13.05
N LEU A 5 -3.32 1.57 12.01
CA LEU A 5 -3.92 1.76 10.71
C LEU A 5 -5.36 1.23 10.77
N GLU A 6 -6.34 2.08 10.52
CA GLU A 6 -7.74 1.66 10.51
C GLU A 6 -8.29 1.67 9.09
N ILE A 7 -8.84 0.53 8.62
CA ILE A 7 -9.49 0.38 7.32
C ILE A 7 -10.85 -0.29 7.53
N ALA A 8 -11.93 0.40 7.17
CA ALA A 8 -13.31 -0.10 7.31
C ALA A 8 -13.61 -0.68 8.69
N GLY A 9 -13.15 0.00 9.76
CA GLY A 9 -13.36 -0.40 11.15
C GLY A 9 -12.41 -1.49 11.68
N ASN A 10 -11.57 -2.08 10.83
CA ASN A 10 -10.54 -3.02 11.26
C ASN A 10 -9.25 -2.28 11.61
N LYS A 11 -8.62 -2.66 12.72
CA LYS A 11 -7.39 -2.05 13.24
C LYS A 11 -6.19 -2.95 12.99
N TYR A 12 -5.15 -2.40 12.39
CA TYR A 12 -3.90 -3.06 12.06
C TYR A 12 -2.74 -2.37 12.76
N ARG A 13 -1.82 -3.13 13.34
CA ARG A 13 -0.63 -2.61 14.00
C ARG A 13 0.41 -2.15 12.98
N SER A 14 0.56 -2.93 11.92
CA SER A 14 1.48 -2.61 10.83
C SER A 14 0.85 -1.62 9.86
N ARG A 15 1.64 -0.62 9.48
CA ARG A 15 1.31 0.32 8.39
C ARG A 15 1.96 -0.09 7.07
N LEU A 16 2.71 -1.20 7.09
CA LEU A 16 3.29 -1.84 5.93
C LEU A 16 2.36 -2.94 5.42
N ILE A 17 1.96 -2.85 4.16
CA ILE A 17 1.23 -3.87 3.42
C ILE A 17 2.20 -4.47 2.42
N VAL A 18 2.29 -5.80 2.35
CA VAL A 18 3.25 -6.46 1.46
C VAL A 18 2.55 -7.29 0.39
N GLY A 19 3.15 -7.27 -0.80
CA GLY A 19 2.75 -8.14 -1.90
C GLY A 19 3.48 -9.48 -1.88
N THR A 20 3.00 -10.42 -2.68
CA THR A 20 3.46 -11.82 -2.73
C THR A 20 4.07 -12.23 -4.06
N GLY A 21 4.25 -11.28 -4.98
CA GLY A 21 4.80 -11.56 -6.30
C GLY A 21 6.33 -11.49 -6.35
N LYS A 22 6.93 -12.16 -7.35
CA LYS A 22 8.35 -12.07 -7.72
C LYS A 22 9.37 -12.71 -6.78
N TYR A 23 8.98 -13.25 -5.64
CA TYR A 23 9.88 -14.07 -4.83
C TYR A 23 10.23 -15.36 -5.56
N LYS A 24 11.36 -15.95 -5.24
CA LYS A 24 11.85 -17.19 -5.90
C LYS A 24 10.96 -18.40 -5.58
N ASP A 25 10.39 -18.46 -4.37
CA ASP A 25 9.53 -19.55 -3.90
C ASP A 25 8.60 -19.07 -2.77
N PHE A 26 7.65 -19.92 -2.35
CA PHE A 26 6.71 -19.61 -1.28
C PHE A 26 7.34 -19.55 0.11
N ALA A 27 8.44 -20.28 0.33
CA ALA A 27 9.17 -20.25 1.60
C ALA A 27 9.84 -18.89 1.82
N GLU A 28 10.49 -18.34 0.79
CA GLU A 28 11.05 -16.99 0.82
C GLU A 28 9.95 -15.93 0.97
N THR A 29 8.83 -16.07 0.23
CA THR A 29 7.65 -15.21 0.37
C THR A 29 7.16 -15.17 1.80
N LYS A 30 6.92 -16.34 2.42
CA LYS A 30 6.49 -16.44 3.81
C LYS A 30 7.48 -15.78 4.76
N ARG A 31 8.77 -16.05 4.59
CA ARG A 31 9.81 -15.51 5.46
C ARG A 31 9.89 -13.97 5.36
N ALA A 32 9.82 -13.40 4.15
CA ALA A 32 9.81 -11.97 3.95
C ALA A 32 8.57 -11.31 4.60
N ILE A 33 7.39 -11.93 4.47
CA ILE A 33 6.16 -11.46 5.12
C ILE A 33 6.30 -11.50 6.64
N GLU A 34 6.82 -12.58 7.22
CA GLU A 34 7.03 -12.71 8.66
C GLU A 34 7.95 -11.62 9.21
N VAL A 35 9.08 -11.35 8.54
CA VAL A 35 10.08 -10.36 8.96
C VAL A 35 9.57 -8.93 8.75
N SER A 36 8.77 -8.69 7.71
CA SER A 36 8.15 -7.39 7.46
C SER A 36 7.18 -6.95 8.57
N GLY A 37 6.68 -7.88 9.37
CA GLY A 37 5.68 -7.60 10.41
C GLY A 37 4.33 -7.12 9.86
N ALA A 38 4.05 -7.31 8.57
CA ALA A 38 2.80 -6.89 7.95
C ALA A 38 1.60 -7.69 8.48
N ASP A 39 0.50 -6.98 8.77
CA ASP A 39 -0.79 -7.60 9.12
C ASP A 39 -1.64 -7.87 7.88
N ILE A 40 -1.42 -7.10 6.80
CA ILE A 40 -2.15 -7.21 5.54
C ILE A 40 -1.20 -7.69 4.44
N VAL A 41 -1.62 -8.73 3.72
CA VAL A 41 -0.85 -9.33 2.61
C VAL A 41 -1.68 -9.30 1.34
N THR A 42 -1.20 -8.65 0.28
CA THR A 42 -1.92 -8.63 -0.99
C THR A 42 -1.53 -9.80 -1.88
N VAL A 43 -2.56 -10.40 -2.48
CA VAL A 43 -2.42 -11.59 -3.34
C VAL A 43 -3.18 -11.37 -4.64
N ALA A 44 -2.51 -11.53 -5.78
CA ALA A 44 -3.18 -11.45 -7.07
C ALA A 44 -4.14 -12.65 -7.24
N VAL A 45 -5.43 -12.39 -7.44
CA VAL A 45 -6.47 -13.44 -7.58
C VAL A 45 -6.10 -14.44 -8.67
N ARG A 46 -5.52 -13.98 -9.77
CA ARG A 46 -5.05 -14.84 -10.89
C ARG A 46 -3.97 -15.85 -10.50
N ARG A 47 -3.29 -15.66 -9.38
CA ARG A 47 -2.23 -16.56 -8.87
C ARG A 47 -2.70 -17.48 -7.76
N VAL A 48 -3.92 -17.28 -7.28
CA VAL A 48 -4.53 -18.18 -6.30
C VAL A 48 -5.07 -19.38 -7.06
N ASN A 49 -4.60 -20.57 -6.69
CA ASN A 49 -5.16 -21.79 -7.22
C ASN A 49 -6.50 -22.07 -6.54
N ILE A 50 -7.60 -21.76 -7.23
CA ILE A 50 -8.96 -21.93 -6.72
C ILE A 50 -9.54 -23.29 -7.14
N THR A 51 -8.92 -23.99 -8.12
CA THR A 51 -9.56 -25.10 -8.83
C THR A 51 -8.93 -26.48 -8.57
N ASP A 52 -7.66 -26.56 -8.19
CA ASP A 52 -6.96 -27.83 -8.00
C ASP A 52 -6.43 -27.95 -6.57
N PRO A 53 -7.10 -28.72 -5.68
CA PRO A 53 -6.68 -28.87 -4.28
C PRO A 53 -5.35 -29.61 -4.11
N ASN A 54 -4.82 -30.27 -5.15
CA ASN A 54 -3.56 -30.99 -5.10
C ASN A 54 -2.35 -30.15 -5.51
N LYS A 55 -2.58 -28.94 -6.00
CA LYS A 55 -1.50 -28.03 -6.40
C LYS A 55 -1.17 -27.08 -5.24
N GLU A 56 0.12 -27.02 -4.92
CA GLU A 56 0.66 -26.10 -3.92
C GLU A 56 0.11 -24.67 -4.12
N ASN A 57 -0.41 -24.09 -3.06
CA ASN A 57 -1.04 -22.77 -3.09
C ASN A 57 -0.33 -21.83 -2.09
N LEU A 58 -0.07 -20.60 -2.50
CA LEU A 58 0.50 -19.59 -1.63
C LEU A 58 -0.31 -19.41 -0.33
N LEU A 59 -1.65 -19.53 -0.40
CA LEU A 59 -2.51 -19.38 0.78
C LEU A 59 -2.26 -20.45 1.84
N ASP A 60 -1.69 -21.61 1.49
CA ASP A 60 -1.31 -22.66 2.44
C ASP A 60 -0.14 -22.23 3.35
N TYR A 61 0.64 -21.23 2.91
CA TYR A 61 1.76 -20.66 3.64
C TYR A 61 1.38 -19.45 4.50
N LEU A 62 0.16 -18.92 4.33
CA LEU A 62 -0.33 -17.73 5.03
C LEU A 62 -1.44 -18.13 6.03
N ASP A 63 -1.13 -18.05 7.32
CA ASP A 63 -2.13 -18.32 8.36
C ASP A 63 -3.26 -17.25 8.32
N PRO A 64 -4.49 -17.63 7.99
CA PRO A 64 -5.62 -16.68 7.88
C PRO A 64 -6.03 -16.08 9.24
N LYS A 65 -5.54 -16.63 10.36
CA LYS A 65 -5.74 -16.06 11.70
C LYS A 65 -4.75 -14.94 12.00
N LYS A 66 -3.61 -14.97 11.32
CA LYS A 66 -2.52 -13.99 11.51
C LYS A 66 -2.57 -12.87 10.49
N TYR A 67 -2.94 -13.17 9.25
CA TYR A 67 -2.89 -12.23 8.15
C TYR A 67 -4.27 -11.93 7.58
N THR A 68 -4.53 -10.67 7.34
CA THR A 68 -5.65 -10.24 6.48
C THR A 68 -5.21 -10.35 5.03
N ILE A 69 -5.86 -11.21 4.27
CA ILE A 69 -5.60 -11.31 2.83
C ILE A 69 -6.34 -10.19 2.11
N LEU A 70 -5.60 -9.46 1.28
CA LEU A 70 -6.09 -8.40 0.40
C LEU A 70 -5.97 -8.87 -1.06
N PRO A 71 -6.99 -9.56 -1.61
CA PRO A 71 -6.98 -9.93 -3.01
C PRO A 71 -6.90 -8.70 -3.90
N ASN A 72 -6.13 -8.78 -4.99
CA ASN A 72 -6.03 -7.71 -5.96
C ASN A 72 -6.39 -8.16 -7.37
N THR A 73 -6.79 -7.21 -8.20
CA THR A 73 -7.20 -7.42 -9.58
C THR A 73 -6.04 -7.16 -10.57
N ALA A 74 -4.80 -7.39 -10.14
CA ALA A 74 -3.62 -7.19 -10.96
C ALA A 74 -3.73 -7.89 -12.33
N GLY A 75 -3.45 -7.14 -13.39
CA GLY A 75 -3.55 -7.61 -14.77
C GLY A 75 -4.98 -7.58 -15.33
N CYS A 76 -5.92 -6.85 -14.75
CA CYS A 76 -7.17 -6.46 -15.38
C CYS A 76 -6.98 -5.13 -16.13
N TYR A 77 -7.51 -5.06 -17.36
CA TYR A 77 -7.38 -3.91 -18.25
C TYR A 77 -8.72 -3.23 -18.55
N ASN A 78 -9.79 -3.64 -17.92
CA ASN A 78 -11.12 -3.04 -18.00
C ASN A 78 -11.91 -3.28 -16.72
N ALA A 79 -13.00 -2.52 -16.55
CA ALA A 79 -13.84 -2.58 -15.37
C ALA A 79 -14.51 -3.95 -15.17
N ASP A 80 -15.02 -4.55 -16.24
CA ASP A 80 -15.75 -5.83 -16.18
C ASP A 80 -14.86 -6.97 -15.69
N ASP A 81 -13.62 -7.04 -16.19
CA ASP A 81 -12.65 -8.06 -15.75
C ASP A 81 -12.26 -7.87 -14.27
N ALA A 82 -12.07 -6.62 -13.83
CA ALA A 82 -11.77 -6.32 -12.43
C ALA A 82 -12.93 -6.71 -11.50
N VAL A 83 -14.17 -6.35 -11.86
CA VAL A 83 -15.38 -6.73 -11.12
C VAL A 83 -15.56 -8.24 -11.06
N ARG A 84 -15.42 -8.92 -12.20
CA ARG A 84 -15.49 -10.39 -12.25
C ARG A 84 -14.44 -11.05 -11.38
N THR A 85 -13.21 -10.53 -11.39
CA THR A 85 -12.10 -11.03 -10.56
C THR A 85 -12.39 -10.87 -9.05
N CYS A 86 -12.95 -9.74 -8.64
CA CYS A 86 -13.37 -9.53 -7.25
C CYS A 86 -14.50 -10.48 -6.82
N ARG A 87 -15.50 -10.71 -7.68
CA ARG A 87 -16.59 -11.67 -7.42
C ARG A 87 -16.05 -13.09 -7.26
N LEU A 88 -15.13 -13.51 -8.11
CA LEU A 88 -14.46 -14.82 -7.99
C LEU A 88 -13.71 -14.95 -6.66
N ALA A 89 -12.97 -13.92 -6.24
CA ALA A 89 -12.27 -13.92 -4.96
C ALA A 89 -13.26 -14.09 -3.77
N ARG A 90 -14.42 -13.41 -3.81
CA ARG A 90 -15.46 -13.54 -2.80
C ARG A 90 -16.08 -14.94 -2.79
N GLU A 91 -16.39 -15.50 -3.95
CA GLU A 91 -16.93 -16.87 -4.09
C GLU A 91 -15.94 -17.93 -3.60
N ALA A 92 -14.66 -17.70 -3.81
CA ALA A 92 -13.57 -18.54 -3.28
C ALA A 92 -13.34 -18.37 -1.77
N GLY A 93 -14.13 -17.54 -1.07
CA GLY A 93 -14.01 -17.35 0.37
C GLY A 93 -12.86 -16.46 0.82
N VAL A 94 -12.16 -15.77 -0.10
CA VAL A 94 -11.02 -14.90 0.24
C VAL A 94 -11.46 -13.60 0.93
N GLY A 95 -12.73 -13.20 0.78
CA GLY A 95 -13.31 -12.08 1.51
C GLY A 95 -13.86 -10.96 0.63
N LYS A 96 -14.22 -9.85 1.29
CA LYS A 96 -14.82 -8.67 0.65
C LYS A 96 -13.87 -7.48 0.55
N LEU A 97 -12.74 -7.52 1.26
CA LEU A 97 -11.69 -6.50 1.16
C LEU A 97 -10.92 -6.74 -0.13
N VAL A 98 -10.83 -5.74 -1.01
CA VAL A 98 -10.19 -5.90 -2.32
C VAL A 98 -9.33 -4.69 -2.68
N LYS A 99 -8.17 -4.93 -3.23
CA LYS A 99 -7.35 -3.91 -3.90
C LYS A 99 -7.74 -3.89 -5.38
N LEU A 100 -8.37 -2.81 -5.78
CA LEU A 100 -8.84 -2.63 -7.16
C LEU A 100 -7.72 -2.02 -8.02
N GLU A 101 -7.28 -2.76 -9.02
CA GLU A 101 -6.36 -2.30 -10.07
C GLU A 101 -7.03 -2.49 -11.41
N VAL A 102 -7.15 -1.43 -12.20
CA VAL A 102 -7.49 -1.48 -13.63
C VAL A 102 -6.38 -0.78 -14.37
N ILE A 103 -5.61 -1.51 -15.16
CA ILE A 103 -4.41 -1.01 -15.84
C ILE A 103 -4.80 -0.41 -17.19
N GLY A 104 -4.33 0.81 -17.45
CA GLY A 104 -4.59 1.52 -18.70
C GLY A 104 -3.53 1.29 -19.78
N ASP A 105 -2.31 0.97 -19.37
CA ASP A 105 -1.18 0.75 -20.27
C ASP A 105 -0.23 -0.31 -19.72
N ASP A 106 0.11 -1.30 -20.53
CA ASP A 106 0.89 -2.48 -20.14
C ASP A 106 2.38 -2.18 -19.90
N LYS A 107 2.89 -1.12 -20.50
CA LYS A 107 4.30 -0.72 -20.40
C LYS A 107 4.56 0.12 -19.13
N THR A 108 3.67 1.05 -18.83
CA THR A 108 3.82 1.97 -17.69
C THR A 108 3.11 1.49 -16.44
N LEU A 109 2.11 0.61 -16.60
CA LEU A 109 1.23 0.11 -15.55
C LEU A 109 0.49 1.23 -14.80
N PHE A 110 0.29 2.38 -15.46
CA PHE A 110 -0.60 3.40 -14.95
C PHE A 110 -2.06 2.93 -14.96
N PRO A 111 -2.86 3.34 -13.96
CA PRO A 111 -4.26 2.94 -13.88
C PRO A 111 -5.13 3.65 -14.94
N ASP A 112 -6.11 2.93 -15.47
CA ASP A 112 -7.23 3.49 -16.22
C ASP A 112 -8.23 4.08 -15.21
N ILE A 113 -8.23 5.40 -15.05
CA ILE A 113 -9.06 6.08 -14.06
C ILE A 113 -10.56 5.97 -14.37
N PRO A 114 -11.04 6.20 -15.61
CA PRO A 114 -12.45 5.96 -15.97
C PRO A 114 -12.93 4.56 -15.59
N ALA A 115 -12.20 3.52 -16.01
CA ALA A 115 -12.55 2.13 -15.71
C ALA A 115 -12.42 1.80 -14.19
N THR A 116 -11.45 2.40 -13.48
CA THR A 116 -11.33 2.26 -12.02
C THR A 116 -12.54 2.85 -11.29
N LEU A 117 -13.01 4.05 -11.69
CA LEU A 117 -14.20 4.67 -11.13
C LEU A 117 -15.47 3.86 -11.38
N GLU A 118 -15.60 3.29 -12.59
CA GLU A 118 -16.72 2.41 -12.95
C GLU A 118 -16.74 1.14 -12.11
N ALA A 119 -15.62 0.41 -12.07
CA ALA A 119 -15.49 -0.80 -11.26
C ALA A 119 -15.73 -0.54 -9.77
N ALA A 120 -15.19 0.56 -9.24
CA ALA A 120 -15.37 0.94 -7.83
C ALA A 120 -16.85 1.15 -7.49
N LYS A 121 -17.63 1.85 -8.33
CA LYS A 121 -19.08 2.05 -8.14
C LYS A 121 -19.84 0.73 -8.04
N ILE A 122 -19.52 -0.21 -8.93
CA ILE A 122 -20.17 -1.53 -8.97
C ILE A 122 -19.81 -2.31 -7.69
N LEU A 123 -18.53 -2.38 -7.37
CA LEU A 123 -18.03 -3.17 -6.24
C LEU A 123 -18.52 -2.64 -4.89
N VAL A 124 -18.50 -1.32 -4.68
CA VAL A 124 -19.03 -0.70 -3.45
C VAL A 124 -20.53 -0.97 -3.30
N LYS A 125 -21.32 -0.84 -4.38
CA LYS A 125 -22.74 -1.19 -4.39
C LYS A 125 -23.00 -2.67 -4.05
N GLU A 126 -22.09 -3.55 -4.42
CA GLU A 126 -22.14 -4.99 -4.11
C GLU A 126 -21.62 -5.34 -2.69
N GLY A 127 -21.24 -4.33 -1.90
CA GLY A 127 -20.79 -4.49 -0.53
C GLY A 127 -19.35 -4.95 -0.38
N PHE A 128 -18.50 -4.73 -1.39
CA PHE A 128 -17.06 -4.87 -1.26
C PHE A 128 -16.44 -3.68 -0.51
N ILE A 129 -15.36 -3.94 0.19
CA ILE A 129 -14.51 -2.94 0.83
C ILE A 129 -13.36 -2.66 -0.14
N VAL A 130 -13.46 -1.55 -0.89
CA VAL A 130 -12.61 -1.28 -2.04
C VAL A 130 -11.46 -0.34 -1.69
N LEU A 131 -10.23 -0.73 -2.02
CA LEU A 131 -9.00 0.05 -1.95
C LEU A 131 -8.45 0.23 -3.37
N PRO A 132 -8.75 1.33 -4.07
CA PRO A 132 -8.37 1.51 -5.47
C PRO A 132 -6.94 2.02 -5.62
N TYR A 133 -6.17 1.40 -6.52
CA TYR A 133 -4.91 1.90 -7.05
C TYR A 133 -5.15 3.00 -8.06
N ILE A 134 -4.54 4.16 -7.86
CA ILE A 134 -4.75 5.37 -8.68
C ILE A 134 -3.45 6.12 -8.94
N ASN A 135 -3.49 7.05 -9.89
CA ASN A 135 -2.48 8.10 -9.97
C ASN A 135 -2.54 9.02 -8.73
N ASP A 136 -1.53 9.83 -8.54
CA ASP A 136 -1.44 10.85 -7.50
C ASP A 136 -2.33 12.08 -7.81
N ASP A 137 -3.54 11.85 -8.32
CA ASP A 137 -4.52 12.90 -8.65
C ASP A 137 -5.51 13.12 -7.50
N PRO A 138 -5.50 14.31 -6.85
CA PRO A 138 -6.39 14.63 -5.74
C PRO A 138 -7.89 14.58 -6.12
N ILE A 139 -8.22 14.91 -7.37
CA ILE A 139 -9.62 14.89 -7.82
C ILE A 139 -10.14 13.46 -7.96
N THR A 140 -9.31 12.56 -8.48
CA THR A 140 -9.65 11.13 -8.55
C THR A 140 -9.78 10.52 -7.16
N ALA A 141 -8.85 10.83 -6.25
CA ALA A 141 -8.91 10.36 -4.87
C ALA A 141 -10.24 10.76 -4.20
N LYS A 142 -10.65 12.03 -4.33
CA LYS A 142 -11.93 12.53 -3.82
C LYS A 142 -13.14 11.82 -4.43
N LYS A 143 -13.17 11.64 -5.75
CA LYS A 143 -14.27 10.93 -6.43
C LYS A 143 -14.43 9.49 -5.92
N LEU A 144 -13.33 8.79 -5.67
CA LEU A 144 -13.36 7.42 -5.15
C LEU A 144 -13.82 7.37 -3.69
N GLU A 145 -13.43 8.34 -2.88
CA GLU A 145 -13.95 8.51 -1.53
C GLU A 145 -15.48 8.76 -1.56
N ASP A 146 -15.95 9.66 -2.43
CA ASP A 146 -17.37 9.97 -2.58
C ASP A 146 -18.19 8.76 -3.11
N ILE A 147 -17.58 7.84 -3.84
CA ILE A 147 -18.16 6.54 -4.24
C ILE A 147 -18.32 5.62 -3.03
N GLY A 148 -17.53 5.79 -1.97
CA GLY A 148 -17.53 4.96 -0.77
C GLY A 148 -16.38 3.96 -0.69
N CYS A 149 -15.27 4.21 -1.38
CA CYS A 149 -14.05 3.42 -1.19
C CYS A 149 -13.51 3.58 0.23
N ALA A 150 -13.00 2.50 0.80
CA ALA A 150 -12.56 2.45 2.20
C ALA A 150 -11.15 3.01 2.45
N ALA A 151 -10.38 3.23 1.40
CA ALA A 151 -9.09 3.89 1.36
C ALA A 151 -8.85 4.40 -0.05
N VAL A 152 -7.82 5.22 -0.26
CA VAL A 152 -7.28 5.56 -1.58
C VAL A 152 -5.80 5.20 -1.63
N MET A 153 -5.35 4.68 -2.78
CA MET A 153 -4.00 4.15 -2.93
C MET A 153 -3.27 4.86 -4.09
N PRO A 154 -2.84 6.13 -3.88
CA PRO A 154 -2.09 6.85 -4.88
C PRO A 154 -0.69 6.24 -5.06
N LEU A 155 -0.22 6.14 -6.30
CA LEU A 155 1.13 5.70 -6.60
C LEU A 155 2.16 6.77 -6.16
N ALA A 156 3.33 6.33 -5.70
CA ALA A 156 4.51 7.19 -5.55
C ALA A 156 5.20 7.39 -6.91
N ALA A 157 5.29 6.31 -7.68
CA ALA A 157 5.84 6.21 -9.03
C ALA A 157 5.30 4.93 -9.70
N PRO A 158 5.55 4.68 -10.99
CA PRO A 158 5.09 3.47 -11.67
C PRO A 158 5.46 2.17 -10.94
N ILE A 159 4.60 1.16 -11.03
CA ILE A 159 4.80 -0.14 -10.39
C ILE A 159 6.18 -0.71 -10.76
N GLY A 160 6.97 -1.07 -9.75
CA GLY A 160 8.28 -1.68 -9.93
C GLY A 160 9.40 -0.74 -10.37
N SER A 161 9.15 0.57 -10.45
CA SER A 161 10.16 1.56 -10.87
C SER A 161 11.20 1.88 -9.80
N GLY A 162 10.86 1.77 -8.52
CA GLY A 162 11.76 2.11 -7.41
C GLY A 162 12.19 3.59 -7.35
N LEU A 163 11.40 4.50 -7.95
CA LEU A 163 11.75 5.91 -8.09
C LEU A 163 11.38 6.77 -6.86
N GLY A 164 10.72 6.18 -5.86
CA GLY A 164 10.21 6.89 -4.69
C GLY A 164 9.06 7.84 -5.01
N ILE A 165 8.71 8.72 -4.08
CA ILE A 165 7.62 9.70 -4.27
C ILE A 165 8.08 10.80 -5.23
N ARG A 166 7.48 10.82 -6.44
CA ARG A 166 7.84 11.78 -7.49
C ARG A 166 7.12 13.11 -7.37
N ASN A 167 5.91 13.09 -6.83
CA ASN A 167 5.09 14.28 -6.67
C ASN A 167 4.55 14.38 -5.22
N PRO A 168 5.38 14.80 -4.27
CA PRO A 168 4.96 14.96 -2.88
C PRO A 168 3.87 16.03 -2.71
N TYR A 169 3.79 17.01 -3.60
CA TYR A 169 2.78 18.06 -3.57
C TYR A 169 1.36 17.49 -3.69
N ASN A 170 1.11 16.65 -4.68
CA ASN A 170 -0.20 16.03 -4.88
C ASN A 170 -0.56 15.09 -3.72
N ILE A 171 0.41 14.31 -3.21
CA ILE A 171 0.17 13.44 -2.06
C ILE A 171 -0.24 14.26 -0.82
N LEU A 172 0.39 15.42 -0.57
CA LEU A 172 0.02 16.30 0.54
C LEU A 172 -1.41 16.85 0.37
N ILE A 173 -1.82 17.23 -0.85
CA ILE A 173 -3.19 17.67 -1.12
C ILE A 173 -4.19 16.53 -0.89
N ILE A 174 -3.87 15.30 -1.33
CA ILE A 174 -4.72 14.13 -1.06
C ILE A 174 -4.86 13.93 0.45
N LEU A 175 -3.77 14.00 1.21
CA LEU A 175 -3.77 13.84 2.67
C LEU A 175 -4.61 14.91 3.37
N GLU A 176 -4.57 16.16 2.89
CA GLU A 176 -5.35 17.27 3.46
C GLU A 176 -6.86 17.09 3.31
N TYR A 177 -7.30 16.53 2.17
CA TYR A 177 -8.73 16.40 1.86
C TYR A 177 -9.33 15.05 2.22
N ALA A 178 -8.51 14.00 2.30
CA ALA A 178 -8.99 12.64 2.49
C ALA A 178 -9.61 12.42 3.88
N ARG A 179 -10.78 11.82 3.91
CA ARG A 179 -11.50 11.34 5.11
C ARG A 179 -11.34 9.82 5.30
N VAL A 180 -10.66 9.17 4.36
CA VAL A 180 -10.32 7.75 4.37
C VAL A 180 -8.79 7.59 4.40
N PRO A 181 -8.26 6.45 4.82
CA PRO A 181 -6.82 6.20 4.79
C PRO A 181 -6.22 6.41 3.40
N VAL A 182 -5.08 7.12 3.36
CA VAL A 182 -4.24 7.28 2.17
C VAL A 182 -3.05 6.33 2.32
N ILE A 183 -2.95 5.36 1.43
CA ILE A 183 -1.90 4.32 1.43
C ILE A 183 -1.08 4.51 0.16
N VAL A 184 0.18 4.88 0.29
CA VAL A 184 1.07 4.97 -0.89
C VAL A 184 1.28 3.57 -1.46
N ASP A 185 1.03 3.42 -2.75
CA ASP A 185 1.13 2.14 -3.47
C ASP A 185 2.05 2.30 -4.68
N ALA A 186 2.93 1.33 -4.89
CA ALA A 186 3.88 1.30 -5.99
C ALA A 186 5.00 2.37 -5.94
N GLY A 187 6.07 2.12 -6.68
CA GLY A 187 7.16 3.05 -6.89
C GLY A 187 8.15 3.21 -5.73
N VAL A 188 7.84 2.71 -4.53
CA VAL A 188 8.79 2.65 -3.42
C VAL A 188 9.93 1.70 -3.78
N GLY A 189 11.17 2.13 -3.61
CA GLY A 189 12.35 1.37 -3.97
C GLY A 189 13.22 0.94 -2.78
N THR A 190 13.16 1.70 -1.66
CA THR A 190 13.98 1.42 -0.48
C THR A 190 13.33 2.00 0.79
N ALA A 191 13.90 1.69 1.95
CA ALA A 191 13.38 2.07 3.26
C ALA A 191 13.22 3.59 3.44
N SER A 192 14.11 4.39 2.86
CA SER A 192 13.99 5.87 2.91
C SER A 192 12.73 6.38 2.19
N ASP A 193 12.32 5.77 1.08
CA ASP A 193 11.11 6.16 0.37
C ASP A 193 9.87 5.85 1.23
N ALA A 194 9.87 4.70 1.92
CA ALA A 194 8.82 4.33 2.85
C ALA A 194 8.75 5.30 4.06
N ALA A 195 9.91 5.65 4.61
CA ALA A 195 10.00 6.63 5.70
C ALA A 195 9.47 8.00 5.26
N ILE A 196 9.83 8.48 4.08
CA ILE A 196 9.33 9.75 3.52
C ILE A 196 7.81 9.73 3.40
N ALA A 197 7.21 8.66 2.86
CA ALA A 197 5.77 8.52 2.77
C ALA A 197 5.09 8.65 4.14
N MET A 198 5.65 8.00 5.15
CA MET A 198 5.12 8.02 6.51
C MET A 198 5.33 9.38 7.19
N GLU A 199 6.48 10.05 6.97
CA GLU A 199 6.77 11.40 7.47
C GLU A 199 5.84 12.46 6.87
N MET A 200 5.36 12.26 5.65
CA MET A 200 4.35 13.11 5.02
C MET A 200 2.96 12.97 5.67
N GLY A 201 2.73 11.92 6.45
CA GLY A 201 1.46 11.64 7.11
C GLY A 201 0.61 10.59 6.40
N CYS A 202 1.14 9.88 5.42
CA CYS A 202 0.44 8.74 4.82
C CYS A 202 0.07 7.73 5.91
N HIS A 203 -1.06 7.06 5.73
CA HIS A 203 -1.59 6.13 6.72
C HIS A 203 -0.90 4.76 6.64
N GLY A 204 -0.38 4.41 5.47
CA GLY A 204 0.37 3.19 5.23
C GLY A 204 1.11 3.22 3.90
N VAL A 205 1.89 2.17 3.66
CA VAL A 205 2.63 1.96 2.41
C VAL A 205 2.41 0.51 1.97
N LEU A 206 2.07 0.31 0.70
CA LEU A 206 2.03 -1.01 0.09
C LEU A 206 3.23 -1.17 -0.85
N MET A 207 3.94 -2.28 -0.72
CA MET A 207 5.06 -2.59 -1.60
C MET A 207 5.20 -4.10 -1.85
N ASN A 208 5.78 -4.44 -2.97
CA ASN A 208 6.14 -5.82 -3.31
C ASN A 208 7.52 -5.88 -3.95
N THR A 209 7.68 -5.29 -5.15
CA THR A 209 8.89 -5.39 -5.96
C THR A 209 10.14 -4.89 -5.21
N ALA A 210 10.02 -3.83 -4.42
CA ALA A 210 11.12 -3.27 -3.64
C ALA A 210 11.74 -4.30 -2.68
N ILE A 211 10.92 -5.17 -2.12
CA ILE A 211 11.37 -6.27 -1.25
C ILE A 211 11.82 -7.47 -2.10
N ALA A 212 10.90 -8.01 -2.91
CA ALA A 212 11.10 -9.26 -3.63
C ALA A 212 12.24 -9.24 -4.66
N SER A 213 12.58 -8.06 -5.21
CA SER A 213 13.67 -7.89 -6.18
C SER A 213 14.97 -7.33 -5.57
N ALA A 214 15.02 -7.17 -4.24
CA ALA A 214 16.26 -6.82 -3.57
C ALA A 214 17.28 -7.96 -3.65
N LYS A 215 18.56 -7.66 -3.48
CA LYS A 215 19.61 -8.70 -3.41
C LYS A 215 19.41 -9.66 -2.24
N ASP A 216 18.88 -9.14 -1.14
CA ASP A 216 18.45 -9.90 0.04
C ASP A 216 17.03 -9.44 0.40
N PRO A 217 15.99 -10.18 -0.05
CA PRO A 217 14.60 -9.85 0.23
C PRO A 217 14.26 -9.85 1.71
N ILE A 218 14.87 -10.70 2.50
CA ILE A 218 14.58 -10.81 3.94
C ILE A 218 15.10 -9.59 4.68
N LEU A 219 16.36 -9.21 4.43
CA LEU A 219 16.95 -8.01 5.02
C LEU A 219 16.20 -6.74 4.56
N MET A 220 15.76 -6.69 3.29
CA MET A 220 14.98 -5.57 2.77
C MET A 220 13.60 -5.49 3.42
N ALA A 221 12.94 -6.63 3.69
CA ALA A 221 11.66 -6.65 4.40
C ALA A 221 11.78 -6.06 5.82
N GLU A 222 12.87 -6.37 6.51
CA GLU A 222 13.19 -5.79 7.83
C GLU A 222 13.43 -4.28 7.73
N ALA A 223 14.28 -3.86 6.80
CA ALA A 223 14.57 -2.43 6.57
C ALA A 223 13.32 -1.63 6.23
N MET A 224 12.40 -2.19 5.42
CA MET A 224 11.13 -1.54 5.08
C MET A 224 10.21 -1.39 6.29
N ARG A 225 10.11 -2.40 7.15
CA ARG A 225 9.39 -2.30 8.41
C ARG A 225 9.92 -1.15 9.27
N GLU A 226 11.24 -1.14 9.48
CA GLU A 226 11.90 -0.11 10.27
C GLU A 226 11.71 1.29 9.67
N GLY A 227 11.81 1.42 8.34
CA GLY A 227 11.55 2.67 7.62
C GLY A 227 10.14 3.19 7.82
N VAL A 228 9.13 2.33 7.72
CA VAL A 228 7.72 2.68 7.97
C VAL A 228 7.51 3.10 9.42
N GLU A 229 8.06 2.36 10.37
CA GLU A 229 7.95 2.67 11.81
C GLU A 229 8.66 3.99 12.15
N ALA A 230 9.88 4.20 11.64
CA ALA A 230 10.65 5.41 11.88
C ALA A 230 9.95 6.65 11.32
N GLY A 231 9.48 6.59 10.06
CA GLY A 231 8.75 7.68 9.43
C GLY A 231 7.46 8.02 10.18
N ARG A 232 6.70 7.00 10.64
CA ARG A 232 5.50 7.23 11.45
C ARG A 232 5.80 7.90 12.78
N LYS A 233 6.82 7.45 13.49
CA LYS A 233 7.27 8.06 14.75
C LYS A 233 7.69 9.51 14.53
N ALA A 234 8.43 9.80 13.44
CA ALA A 234 8.84 11.16 13.09
C ALA A 234 7.64 12.08 12.79
N PHE A 235 6.63 11.57 12.06
CA PHE A 235 5.37 12.29 11.81
C PHE A 235 4.66 12.64 13.13
N LEU A 236 4.47 11.67 14.02
CA LEU A 236 3.80 11.86 15.30
C LEU A 236 4.56 12.80 16.26
N ALA A 237 5.89 12.73 16.23
CA ALA A 237 6.74 13.62 17.03
C ALA A 237 6.69 15.08 16.55
N GLY A 238 6.40 15.27 15.26
CA GLY A 238 6.40 16.59 14.63
C GLY A 238 7.81 17.03 14.22
N ARG A 239 7.93 17.51 12.98
CA ARG A 239 9.17 18.06 12.44
C ARG A 239 9.42 19.46 12.98
N ILE A 240 10.69 19.81 13.29
CA ILE A 240 11.05 21.22 13.53
C ILE A 240 10.76 22.06 12.27
N PRO A 241 10.35 23.34 12.43
CA PRO A 241 10.15 24.24 11.28
C PRO A 241 11.41 24.39 10.45
N LYS A 242 11.26 24.34 9.12
CA LYS A 242 12.36 24.69 8.21
C LYS A 242 12.66 26.17 8.36
N LYS A 243 13.95 26.51 8.48
CA LYS A 243 14.42 27.88 8.58
C LYS A 243 15.38 28.18 7.44
N LEU A 244 15.33 29.42 6.91
CA LEU A 244 16.26 29.86 5.88
C LEU A 244 17.67 30.05 6.45
N TYR A 245 17.78 30.55 7.67
CA TYR A 245 19.05 30.81 8.36
C TYR A 245 19.28 29.81 9.48
N ALA A 246 20.56 29.59 9.78
CA ALA A 246 20.98 28.76 10.90
C ALA A 246 20.47 29.30 12.23
N ALA A 247 20.22 28.41 13.17
CA ALA A 247 19.99 28.72 14.59
C ALA A 247 20.98 27.90 15.41
N ALA A 248 21.73 28.56 16.31
CA ALA A 248 22.69 27.86 17.15
C ALA A 248 21.96 26.83 18.03
N SER A 249 22.56 25.63 18.13
CA SER A 249 22.02 24.54 18.96
C SER A 249 22.41 24.68 20.43
N SER A 250 23.45 25.48 20.73
CA SER A 250 23.87 25.81 22.10
C SER A 250 23.69 27.31 22.35
N PRO A 251 23.25 27.73 23.55
CA PRO A 251 23.19 29.13 23.91
C PRO A 251 24.59 29.75 23.79
N LEU A 252 24.71 30.87 23.07
CA LEU A 252 25.98 31.58 22.91
C LEU A 252 26.36 32.38 24.16
N ASP A 253 25.38 32.67 25.04
CA ASP A 253 25.52 33.54 26.19
C ASP A 253 26.11 32.85 27.45
N GLU A 254 26.26 31.53 27.46
CA GLU A 254 26.80 30.79 28.63
C GLU A 254 28.32 30.46 28.51
N MET A 255 28.99 30.85 27.43
CA MET A 255 30.40 30.49 27.20
C MET A 255 31.40 31.60 27.56
N LEU A 256 30.99 32.69 28.17
CA LEU A 256 31.86 33.82 28.53
C LEU A 256 31.65 34.34 29.98
N ASN A 257 31.61 33.42 30.97
CA ASN A 257 31.81 33.79 32.37
C ASN A 257 32.73 32.78 33.05
#